data_40e42172b0d8cad0cbd6cd32f10c9cd6
#
_entry.id   40e42172b0d8cad0cbd6cd32f10c9cd6
#
_cell.length_a   1.000
_cell.length_b   1.000
_cell.length_c   1.000
_cell.angle_alpha   90.00
_cell.angle_beta   90.00
_cell.angle_gamma   90.00
#
_symmetry.space_group_name_H-M   'P 1'
#
loop_
_entity.id
_entity.type
_entity.pdbx_description
1 polymer ?
#
loop_
_entity_poly.entity_id
_entity_poly.type
_entity_poly.pdbx_seq_one_letter_code
_entity_poly.pdbx_strand_id
1 'polypeptide(L)'
;MQEQEYQIYGIRALMEALEAGKTLDKVFVQKGLQGNLFRELLSLLQQAQVPVQYVPVEKLNRLTKKNHQGVVATLSPVDYHNFEDLVISVTESGTTPLFLLLDHLSDVRNFGAIIRTAECAGVSGIIIPKRGSVSITADTVKTSVGAVFRVPICKVENLVDAVYYLQGSGIRVVVATEKTNQLLYAEDFSVPMAIVMGAEDVGISPAVLKVVDSKAKLPMKGEIGSLNVSVACAVFLYEVVRQRGN
;
A
#
# COMPACT_ATOMS: atom_id res chain seq x y z
N MET A 1 15.44 -4.37 17.86
CA MET A 1 15.49 -3.20 18.76
C MET A 1 15.15 -1.87 18.08
N GLN A 2 14.79 -1.85 16.79
CA GLN A 2 14.49 -0.61 16.02
C GLN A 2 12.99 -0.30 15.83
N GLU A 3 12.08 -1.20 16.21
CA GLU A 3 10.62 -0.93 16.10
C GLU A 3 10.06 0.09 17.09
N GLN A 4 10.83 0.47 18.12
CA GLN A 4 10.37 1.41 19.14
C GLN A 4 10.45 2.89 18.72
N GLU A 5 11.18 3.23 17.68
CA GLU A 5 11.40 4.61 17.25
C GLU A 5 10.17 5.28 16.63
N TYR A 6 9.24 4.50 16.10
CA TYR A 6 8.02 4.97 15.45
C TYR A 6 6.74 4.66 16.24
N GLN A 7 6.86 4.23 17.50
CA GLN A 7 5.71 3.97 18.36
C GLN A 7 5.45 5.12 19.31
N ILE A 8 4.20 5.56 19.34
CA ILE A 8 3.68 6.47 20.37
C ILE A 8 2.56 5.77 21.16
N TYR A 9 2.42 6.12 22.42
CA TYR A 9 1.47 5.50 23.33
C TYR A 9 0.92 6.52 24.32
N GLY A 10 -0.31 6.28 24.80
CA GLY A 10 -1.05 7.20 25.64
C GLY A 10 -1.93 8.16 24.88
N ILE A 11 -3.13 8.43 25.40
CA ILE A 11 -4.18 9.16 24.69
C ILE A 11 -3.72 10.57 24.28
N ARG A 12 -3.15 11.34 25.23
CA ARG A 12 -2.70 12.71 24.97
C ARG A 12 -1.56 12.79 23.95
N ALA A 13 -0.59 11.86 24.02
CA ALA A 13 0.52 11.83 23.07
C ALA A 13 0.03 11.57 21.62
N LEU A 14 -0.99 10.74 21.45
CA LEU A 14 -1.59 10.51 20.14
C LEU A 14 -2.34 11.76 19.65
N MET A 15 -3.08 12.44 20.53
CA MET A 15 -3.77 13.70 20.17
C MET A 15 -2.77 14.77 19.73
N GLU A 16 -1.73 15.01 20.51
CA GLU A 16 -0.68 15.98 20.18
C GLU A 16 0.04 15.63 18.86
N ALA A 17 0.28 14.34 18.59
CA ALA A 17 0.87 13.92 17.33
C ALA A 17 -0.04 14.23 16.13
N LEU A 18 -1.35 13.99 16.23
CA LEU A 18 -2.33 14.34 15.20
C LEU A 18 -2.43 15.85 14.99
N GLU A 19 -2.48 16.64 16.06
CA GLU A 19 -2.50 18.10 16.02
C GLU A 19 -1.22 18.69 15.42
N ALA A 20 -0.09 18.04 15.64
CA ALA A 20 1.19 18.38 15.03
C ALA A 20 1.33 17.90 13.57
N GLY A 21 0.25 17.38 12.96
CA GLY A 21 0.23 16.91 11.57
C GLY A 21 1.05 15.63 11.33
N LYS A 22 1.33 14.84 12.38
CA LYS A 22 2.04 13.56 12.18
C LYS A 22 1.13 12.49 11.61
N THR A 23 1.62 11.80 10.60
CA THR A 23 0.90 10.69 9.98
C THR A 23 0.96 9.45 10.84
N LEU A 24 -0.20 8.99 11.35
CA LEU A 24 -0.34 7.72 12.05
C LEU A 24 -0.66 6.62 11.04
N ASP A 25 0.14 5.54 11.05
CA ASP A 25 -0.09 4.40 10.15
C ASP A 25 -1.20 3.49 10.66
N LYS A 26 -1.17 3.16 11.96
CA LYS A 26 -2.12 2.27 12.62
C LYS A 26 -2.25 2.61 14.10
N VAL A 27 -3.49 2.54 14.62
CA VAL A 27 -3.78 2.73 16.05
C VAL A 27 -4.42 1.48 16.63
N PHE A 28 -3.82 0.95 17.70
CA PHE A 28 -4.37 -0.13 18.51
C PHE A 28 -5.05 0.47 19.74
N VAL A 29 -6.31 0.09 19.97
CA VAL A 29 -7.13 0.53 21.08
C VAL A 29 -7.56 -0.68 21.90
N GLN A 30 -7.49 -0.58 23.21
CA GLN A 30 -8.00 -1.61 24.13
C GLN A 30 -9.50 -1.78 23.95
N LYS A 31 -9.97 -3.03 23.83
CA LYS A 31 -11.40 -3.34 23.83
C LYS A 31 -12.06 -2.85 25.13
N GLY A 32 -13.18 -2.14 24.99
CA GLY A 32 -13.92 -1.60 26.12
C GLY A 32 -13.34 -0.32 26.75
N LEU A 33 -12.32 0.30 26.15
CA LEU A 33 -11.80 1.60 26.61
C LEU A 33 -12.90 2.67 26.53
N GLN A 34 -13.07 3.43 27.61
CA GLN A 34 -14.06 4.49 27.73
C GLN A 34 -13.44 5.75 28.39
N GLY A 35 -14.11 6.88 28.24
CA GLY A 35 -13.70 8.14 28.85
C GLY A 35 -13.84 9.32 27.89
N ASN A 36 -13.93 10.53 28.41
CA ASN A 36 -14.09 11.75 27.60
C ASN A 36 -12.89 11.98 26.69
N LEU A 37 -11.69 11.92 27.26
CA LEU A 37 -10.44 12.11 26.51
C LEU A 37 -10.28 11.09 25.37
N PHE A 38 -10.75 9.84 25.59
CA PHE A 38 -10.74 8.83 24.54
C PHE A 38 -11.74 9.11 23.42
N ARG A 39 -12.92 9.68 23.74
CA ARG A 39 -13.89 10.11 22.72
C ARG A 39 -13.32 11.23 21.84
N GLU A 40 -12.63 12.19 22.44
CA GLU A 40 -11.94 13.25 21.71
C GLU A 40 -10.88 12.68 20.76
N LEU A 41 -10.04 11.77 21.25
CA LEU A 41 -9.06 11.06 20.40
C LEU A 41 -9.74 10.32 19.25
N LEU A 42 -10.84 9.60 19.50
CA LEU A 42 -11.57 8.89 18.43
C LEU A 42 -12.08 9.84 17.35
N SER A 43 -12.59 11.02 17.74
CA SER A 43 -13.00 12.04 16.78
C SER A 43 -11.85 12.52 15.90
N LEU A 44 -10.69 12.80 16.48
CA LEU A 44 -9.48 13.20 15.74
C LEU A 44 -9.00 12.08 14.80
N LEU A 45 -8.97 10.83 15.27
CA LEU A 45 -8.60 9.68 14.45
C LEU A 45 -9.55 9.47 13.27
N GLN A 46 -10.84 9.71 13.47
CA GLN A 46 -11.85 9.62 12.43
C GLN A 46 -11.71 10.73 11.39
N GLN A 47 -11.47 11.96 11.83
CA GLN A 47 -11.20 13.10 10.93
C GLN A 47 -9.92 12.87 10.11
N ALA A 48 -8.87 12.34 10.73
CA ALA A 48 -7.60 12.00 10.08
C ALA A 48 -7.67 10.68 9.28
N GLN A 49 -8.82 10.01 9.24
CA GLN A 49 -9.03 8.72 8.57
C GLN A 49 -8.02 7.62 8.96
N VAL A 50 -7.51 7.65 10.19
CA VAL A 50 -6.53 6.68 10.68
C VAL A 50 -7.21 5.35 11.01
N PRO A 51 -6.71 4.20 10.52
CA PRO A 51 -7.26 2.88 10.84
C PRO A 51 -7.13 2.55 12.33
N VAL A 52 -8.25 2.26 13.00
CA VAL A 52 -8.29 1.87 14.41
C VAL A 52 -8.58 0.37 14.53
N GLN A 53 -7.76 -0.35 15.29
CA GLN A 53 -7.94 -1.76 15.59
C GLN A 53 -8.16 -1.97 17.08
N TYR A 54 -9.35 -2.47 17.47
CA TYR A 54 -9.64 -2.84 18.85
C TYR A 54 -9.04 -4.21 19.21
N VAL A 55 -8.21 -4.24 20.24
CA VAL A 55 -7.44 -5.41 20.65
C VAL A 55 -7.54 -5.67 22.15
N PRO A 56 -7.28 -6.92 22.62
CA PRO A 56 -7.09 -7.19 24.06
C PRO A 56 -5.90 -6.42 24.62
N VAL A 57 -5.95 -6.07 25.92
CA VAL A 57 -4.88 -5.31 26.60
C VAL A 57 -3.53 -6.03 26.55
N GLU A 58 -3.53 -7.35 26.56
CA GLU A 58 -2.33 -8.18 26.46
C GLU A 58 -1.54 -7.92 25.17
N LYS A 59 -2.24 -7.58 24.08
CA LYS A 59 -1.59 -7.20 22.82
C LYS A 59 -0.88 -5.85 22.97
N LEU A 60 -1.49 -4.87 23.62
CA LEU A 60 -0.85 -3.56 23.88
C LEU A 60 0.36 -3.72 24.79
N ASN A 61 0.26 -4.55 25.85
CA ASN A 61 1.35 -4.88 26.77
C ASN A 61 2.54 -5.59 26.09
N ARG A 62 2.32 -6.24 24.94
CA ARG A 62 3.39 -6.82 24.11
C ARG A 62 4.06 -5.77 23.23
N LEU A 63 3.29 -4.78 22.76
CA LEU A 63 3.80 -3.70 21.92
C LEU A 63 4.66 -2.74 22.72
N THR A 64 4.25 -2.39 23.95
CA THR A 64 5.03 -1.51 24.82
C THR A 64 4.88 -1.90 26.30
N LYS A 65 5.96 -1.76 27.07
CA LYS A 65 5.97 -1.94 28.54
C LYS A 65 5.67 -0.64 29.30
N LYS A 66 5.51 0.46 28.58
CA LYS A 66 5.25 1.77 29.15
C LYS A 66 3.75 1.98 29.37
N ASN A 67 3.37 3.03 30.12
CA ASN A 67 1.96 3.33 30.41
C ASN A 67 1.25 3.80 29.14
N HIS A 68 0.59 2.87 28.43
CA HIS A 68 -0.08 3.14 27.16
C HIS A 68 -1.53 3.64 27.32
N GLN A 69 -2.10 3.64 28.51
CA GLN A 69 -3.47 4.13 28.77
C GLN A 69 -4.53 3.53 27.83
N GLY A 70 -4.33 2.30 27.39
CA GLY A 70 -5.23 1.61 26.46
C GLY A 70 -5.07 1.96 24.99
N VAL A 71 -4.05 2.75 24.59
CA VAL A 71 -3.80 3.11 23.19
C VAL A 71 -2.31 3.08 22.84
N VAL A 72 -2.02 2.52 21.66
CA VAL A 72 -0.68 2.50 21.05
C VAL A 72 -0.83 2.78 19.57
N ALA A 73 -0.02 3.66 19.02
CA ALA A 73 0.01 3.95 17.58
C ALA A 73 1.41 3.76 17.00
N THR A 74 1.45 3.50 15.70
CA THR A 74 2.67 3.51 14.89
C THR A 74 2.64 4.76 14.01
N LEU A 75 3.70 5.55 14.04
CA LEU A 75 3.92 6.66 13.11
C LEU A 75 4.34 6.12 11.75
N SER A 76 3.85 6.73 10.69
CA SER A 76 4.39 6.51 9.35
C SER A 76 5.63 7.39 9.14
N PRO A 77 6.73 6.86 8.58
CA PRO A 77 7.88 7.68 8.19
C PRO A 77 7.62 8.54 6.94
N VAL A 78 6.49 8.33 6.25
CA VAL A 78 6.07 9.07 5.06
C VAL A 78 4.63 9.54 5.20
N ASP A 79 4.30 10.61 4.49
CA ASP A 79 2.91 11.03 4.32
C ASP A 79 2.27 10.26 3.17
N TYR A 80 0.98 9.93 3.33
CA TYR A 80 0.20 9.30 2.28
C TYR A 80 -0.48 10.38 1.43
N HIS A 81 -0.43 10.19 0.11
CA HIS A 81 -1.07 11.08 -0.84
C HIS A 81 -2.57 10.76 -0.96
N ASN A 82 -3.37 11.78 -1.26
CA ASN A 82 -4.74 11.57 -1.69
C ASN A 82 -4.73 10.86 -3.06
N PHE A 83 -5.54 9.83 -3.20
CA PHE A 83 -5.53 8.98 -4.39
C PHE A 83 -6.08 9.72 -5.61
N GLU A 84 -7.23 10.37 -5.46
CA GLU A 84 -7.92 11.06 -6.53
C GLU A 84 -7.07 12.25 -7.04
N ASP A 85 -6.53 13.05 -6.12
CA ASP A 85 -5.67 14.20 -6.46
C ASP A 85 -4.41 13.75 -7.19
N LEU A 86 -3.80 12.62 -6.77
CA LEU A 86 -2.64 12.07 -7.44
C LEU A 86 -2.97 11.63 -8.88
N VAL A 87 -4.09 10.90 -9.07
CA VAL A 87 -4.51 10.46 -10.41
C VAL A 87 -4.74 11.66 -11.34
N ILE A 88 -5.45 12.69 -10.86
CA ILE A 88 -5.69 13.92 -11.61
C ILE A 88 -4.36 14.59 -12.00
N SER A 89 -3.49 14.83 -11.02
CA SER A 89 -2.19 15.48 -11.23
C SER A 89 -1.32 14.73 -12.26
N VAL A 90 -1.30 13.39 -12.19
CA VAL A 90 -0.51 12.57 -13.11
C VAL A 90 -1.12 12.58 -14.52
N THR A 91 -2.44 12.49 -14.65
CA THR A 91 -3.09 12.53 -15.97
C THR A 91 -2.95 13.88 -16.66
N GLU A 92 -2.92 14.97 -15.89
CA GLU A 92 -2.75 16.34 -16.39
C GLU A 92 -1.26 16.69 -16.67
N SER A 93 -0.31 15.92 -16.16
CA SER A 93 1.13 16.21 -16.32
C SER A 93 1.68 16.02 -17.74
N GLY A 94 0.91 15.40 -18.63
CA GLY A 94 1.34 15.04 -20.00
C GLY A 94 2.25 13.80 -20.07
N THR A 95 2.54 13.15 -18.93
CA THR A 95 3.26 11.86 -18.91
C THR A 95 2.28 10.70 -19.06
N THR A 96 2.72 9.58 -19.63
CA THR A 96 1.89 8.37 -19.70
C THR A 96 1.82 7.70 -18.30
N PRO A 97 0.65 7.71 -17.61
CA PRO A 97 0.53 7.18 -16.27
C PRO A 97 0.95 5.72 -16.14
N LEU A 98 1.63 5.39 -15.04
CA LEU A 98 1.89 4.02 -14.59
C LEU A 98 1.63 3.92 -13.10
N PHE A 99 0.54 3.26 -12.71
CA PHE A 99 0.22 3.00 -11.31
C PHE A 99 0.46 1.55 -10.94
N LEU A 100 0.71 1.30 -9.65
CA LEU A 100 0.88 -0.04 -9.09
C LEU A 100 -0.08 -0.24 -7.92
N LEU A 101 -0.98 -1.21 -8.02
CA LEU A 101 -1.88 -1.59 -6.94
C LEU A 101 -1.35 -2.87 -6.28
N LEU A 102 -1.29 -2.89 -4.94
CA LEU A 102 -0.81 -4.04 -4.18
C LEU A 102 -1.94 -4.61 -3.31
N ASP A 103 -2.43 -5.78 -3.69
CA ASP A 103 -3.54 -6.44 -3.02
C ASP A 103 -3.03 -7.46 -1.99
N HIS A 104 -3.42 -7.29 -0.71
CA HIS A 104 -3.08 -8.16 0.43
C HIS A 104 -1.57 -8.36 0.71
N LEU A 105 -0.69 -7.53 0.17
CA LEU A 105 0.73 -7.64 0.42
C LEU A 105 1.03 -7.37 1.90
N SER A 106 1.62 -8.33 2.60
CA SER A 106 1.88 -8.29 4.05
C SER A 106 3.38 -8.33 4.42
N ASP A 107 4.24 -8.77 3.51
CA ASP A 107 5.68 -8.86 3.75
C ASP A 107 6.38 -7.53 3.48
N VAL A 108 7.05 -6.99 4.53
CA VAL A 108 7.75 -5.69 4.49
C VAL A 108 8.94 -5.70 3.53
N ARG A 109 9.63 -6.85 3.37
CA ARG A 109 10.81 -6.95 2.50
C ARG A 109 10.39 -6.94 1.04
N ASN A 110 9.34 -7.71 0.69
CA ASN A 110 8.75 -7.67 -0.64
C ASN A 110 8.24 -6.27 -0.97
N PHE A 111 7.55 -5.63 -0.03
CA PHE A 111 7.04 -4.26 -0.21
C PHE A 111 8.16 -3.26 -0.47
N GLY A 112 9.24 -3.28 0.33
CA GLY A 112 10.38 -2.39 0.12
C GLY A 112 11.09 -2.64 -1.21
N ALA A 113 11.26 -3.91 -1.63
CA ALA A 113 11.84 -4.26 -2.93
C ALA A 113 10.95 -3.79 -4.09
N ILE A 114 9.63 -3.92 -3.97
CA ILE A 114 8.66 -3.41 -4.96
C ILE A 114 8.74 -1.89 -5.07
N ILE A 115 8.74 -1.15 -3.96
CA ILE A 115 8.87 0.32 -3.96
C ILE A 115 10.16 0.75 -4.66
N ARG A 116 11.28 0.08 -4.37
CA ARG A 116 12.56 0.37 -5.01
C ARG A 116 12.49 0.17 -6.53
N THR A 117 11.90 -0.94 -6.98
CA THR A 117 11.74 -1.23 -8.41
C THR A 117 10.77 -0.25 -9.07
N ALA A 118 9.68 0.11 -8.37
CA ALA A 118 8.69 1.07 -8.84
C ALA A 118 9.31 2.46 -9.09
N GLU A 119 10.17 2.92 -8.19
CA GLU A 119 10.91 4.17 -8.37
C GLU A 119 11.81 4.11 -9.60
N CYS A 120 12.60 3.05 -9.74
CA CYS A 120 13.48 2.86 -10.89
C CYS A 120 12.74 2.75 -12.23
N ALA A 121 11.50 2.23 -12.22
CA ALA A 121 10.66 2.08 -13.41
C ALA A 121 9.77 3.31 -13.71
N GLY A 122 9.85 4.37 -12.91
CA GLY A 122 9.06 5.58 -13.10
C GLY A 122 7.57 5.41 -12.79
N VAL A 123 7.21 4.58 -11.80
CA VAL A 123 5.83 4.42 -11.35
C VAL A 123 5.32 5.73 -10.76
N SER A 124 4.18 6.20 -11.26
CA SER A 124 3.55 7.46 -10.86
C SER A 124 2.98 7.44 -9.44
N GLY A 125 2.60 6.27 -8.95
CA GLY A 125 2.10 6.07 -7.59
C GLY A 125 1.80 4.62 -7.26
N ILE A 126 1.91 4.28 -5.97
CA ILE A 126 1.56 2.96 -5.42
C ILE A 126 0.29 3.09 -4.60
N ILE A 127 -0.69 2.24 -4.87
CA ILE A 127 -1.99 2.20 -4.20
C ILE A 127 -2.07 0.94 -3.35
N ILE A 128 -2.34 1.11 -2.06
CA ILE A 128 -2.51 0.01 -1.10
C ILE A 128 -3.83 0.15 -0.34
N PRO A 129 -4.47 -0.95 0.09
CA PRO A 129 -5.65 -0.86 0.92
C PRO A 129 -5.28 -0.38 2.34
N LYS A 130 -6.16 0.40 2.98
CA LYS A 130 -5.99 0.85 4.39
C LYS A 130 -5.99 -0.33 5.37
N ARG A 131 -6.64 -1.44 5.03
CA ARG A 131 -6.72 -2.65 5.85
C ARG A 131 -6.13 -3.85 5.10
N GLY A 132 -5.43 -4.73 5.82
CA GLY A 132 -4.86 -5.93 5.23
C GLY A 132 -3.58 -5.70 4.41
N SER A 133 -3.01 -4.52 4.44
CA SER A 133 -1.72 -4.20 3.82
C SER A 133 -0.60 -4.07 4.84
N VAL A 134 0.62 -4.11 4.35
CA VAL A 134 1.83 -3.84 5.12
C VAL A 134 1.88 -2.38 5.58
N SER A 135 2.43 -2.16 6.78
CA SER A 135 2.73 -0.82 7.29
C SER A 135 4.08 -0.35 6.77
N ILE A 136 4.21 0.96 6.50
CA ILE A 136 5.51 1.56 6.20
C ILE A 136 6.25 1.77 7.51
N THR A 137 7.40 1.12 7.63
CA THR A 137 8.24 1.11 8.84
C THR A 137 9.69 1.46 8.49
N ALA A 138 10.56 1.55 9.50
CA ALA A 138 12.00 1.71 9.29
C ALA A 138 12.58 0.59 8.41
N ASP A 139 12.05 -0.64 8.50
CA ASP A 139 12.47 -1.75 7.64
C ASP A 139 12.06 -1.52 6.19
N THR A 140 10.88 -0.91 5.92
CA THR A 140 10.48 -0.50 4.58
C THR A 140 11.43 0.55 4.02
N VAL A 141 11.81 1.56 4.81
CA VAL A 141 12.79 2.58 4.42
C VAL A 141 14.12 1.94 4.04
N LYS A 142 14.60 1.01 4.86
CA LYS A 142 15.85 0.30 4.64
C LYS A 142 15.81 -0.59 3.40
N THR A 143 14.76 -1.40 3.24
CA THR A 143 14.64 -2.37 2.14
C THR A 143 14.37 -1.69 0.80
N SER A 144 13.67 -0.55 0.80
CA SER A 144 13.50 0.30 -0.39
C SER A 144 14.71 1.17 -0.71
N VAL A 145 15.76 1.18 0.14
CA VAL A 145 16.94 2.06 0.00
C VAL A 145 16.53 3.55 -0.12
N GLY A 146 15.48 3.93 0.63
CA GLY A 146 14.95 5.30 0.63
C GLY A 146 14.02 5.66 -0.54
N ALA A 147 13.76 4.76 -1.49
CA ALA A 147 12.81 5.00 -2.58
C ALA A 147 11.39 5.31 -2.09
N VAL A 148 11.03 4.84 -0.90
CA VAL A 148 9.76 5.13 -0.24
C VAL A 148 9.48 6.63 -0.02
N PHE A 149 10.52 7.47 0.00
CA PHE A 149 10.38 8.93 0.10
C PHE A 149 10.21 9.62 -1.26
N ARG A 150 10.28 8.89 -2.37
CA ARG A 150 10.25 9.42 -3.73
C ARG A 150 9.01 9.01 -4.51
N VAL A 151 8.50 7.82 -4.25
CA VAL A 151 7.29 7.30 -4.92
C VAL A 151 6.06 7.67 -4.10
N PRO A 152 5.07 8.37 -4.67
CA PRO A 152 3.82 8.65 -3.99
C PRO A 152 3.10 7.34 -3.61
N ILE A 153 2.66 7.25 -2.35
CA ILE A 153 1.90 6.10 -1.85
C ILE A 153 0.54 6.57 -1.37
N CYS A 154 -0.52 5.96 -1.88
CA CYS A 154 -1.90 6.23 -1.51
C CYS A 154 -2.50 5.07 -0.74
N LYS A 155 -3.32 5.37 0.26
CA LYS A 155 -4.15 4.40 0.97
C LYS A 155 -5.61 4.58 0.59
N VAL A 156 -6.25 3.50 0.12
CA VAL A 156 -7.67 3.49 -0.26
C VAL A 156 -8.47 2.55 0.64
N GLU A 157 -9.77 2.83 0.83
CA GLU A 157 -10.64 1.95 1.60
C GLU A 157 -10.87 0.61 0.89
N ASN A 158 -11.02 0.66 -0.45
CA ASN A 158 -11.34 -0.48 -1.28
C ASN A 158 -10.58 -0.40 -2.62
N LEU A 159 -9.87 -1.46 -2.98
CA LEU A 159 -9.16 -1.53 -4.26
C LEU A 159 -10.10 -1.61 -5.47
N VAL A 160 -11.31 -2.18 -5.31
CA VAL A 160 -12.30 -2.23 -6.41
C VAL A 160 -12.73 -0.82 -6.81
N ASP A 161 -12.99 0.05 -5.83
CA ASP A 161 -13.36 1.44 -6.10
C ASP A 161 -12.20 2.20 -6.76
N ALA A 162 -10.96 1.92 -6.33
CA ALA A 162 -9.77 2.49 -6.98
C ALA A 162 -9.62 2.01 -8.43
N VAL A 163 -9.91 0.74 -8.72
CA VAL A 163 -9.91 0.22 -10.10
C VAL A 163 -10.94 0.96 -10.95
N TYR A 164 -12.18 1.11 -10.49
CA TYR A 164 -13.20 1.86 -11.24
C TYR A 164 -12.83 3.32 -11.46
N TYR A 165 -12.22 3.96 -10.47
CA TYR A 165 -11.76 5.35 -10.61
C TYR A 165 -10.66 5.48 -11.66
N LEU A 166 -9.67 4.57 -11.67
CA LEU A 166 -8.62 4.53 -12.67
C LEU A 166 -9.17 4.32 -14.08
N GLN A 167 -10.08 3.35 -14.24
CA GLN A 167 -10.76 3.10 -15.53
C GLN A 167 -11.56 4.31 -16.00
N GLY A 168 -12.31 4.98 -15.12
CA GLY A 168 -13.02 6.22 -15.39
C GLY A 168 -12.11 7.38 -15.79
N SER A 169 -10.83 7.35 -15.37
CA SER A 169 -9.78 8.30 -15.72
C SER A 169 -9.00 7.92 -17.00
N GLY A 170 -9.44 6.88 -17.73
CA GLY A 170 -8.78 6.41 -18.96
C GLY A 170 -7.52 5.57 -18.72
N ILE A 171 -7.32 5.06 -17.51
CA ILE A 171 -6.18 4.23 -17.12
C ILE A 171 -6.59 2.77 -17.13
N ARG A 172 -6.03 1.98 -18.04
CA ARG A 172 -6.30 0.55 -18.15
C ARG A 172 -5.70 -0.23 -16.99
N VAL A 173 -6.44 -1.18 -16.42
CA VAL A 173 -6.01 -1.95 -15.25
C VAL A 173 -5.74 -3.41 -15.64
N VAL A 174 -4.50 -3.85 -15.45
CA VAL A 174 -4.01 -5.19 -15.77
C VAL A 174 -3.62 -5.93 -14.48
N VAL A 175 -4.08 -7.15 -14.33
CA VAL A 175 -3.72 -8.00 -13.19
C VAL A 175 -2.60 -8.98 -13.57
N ALA A 176 -1.58 -9.05 -12.73
CA ALA A 176 -0.56 -10.10 -12.79
C ALA A 176 -1.06 -11.36 -12.08
N THR A 177 -1.38 -12.41 -12.83
CA THR A 177 -1.91 -13.67 -12.28
C THR A 177 -1.61 -14.85 -13.18
N GLU A 178 -1.33 -16.01 -12.59
CA GLU A 178 -1.17 -17.28 -13.32
C GLU A 178 -2.51 -17.81 -13.88
N LYS A 179 -3.65 -17.30 -13.39
CA LYS A 179 -5.01 -17.75 -13.75
C LYS A 179 -5.50 -17.16 -15.08
N THR A 180 -4.64 -17.13 -16.07
CA THR A 180 -4.95 -16.66 -17.43
C THR A 180 -4.09 -17.40 -18.45
N ASN A 181 -4.50 -17.39 -19.71
CA ASN A 181 -3.67 -17.89 -20.82
C ASN A 181 -2.89 -16.77 -21.52
N GLN A 182 -3.23 -15.51 -21.27
CA GLN A 182 -2.57 -14.38 -21.88
C GLN A 182 -1.20 -14.15 -21.26
N LEU A 183 -0.17 -14.14 -22.11
CA LEU A 183 1.19 -13.85 -21.67
C LEU A 183 1.40 -12.34 -21.51
N LEU A 184 2.25 -11.96 -20.56
CA LEU A 184 2.69 -10.59 -20.35
C LEU A 184 3.10 -9.88 -21.64
N TYR A 185 3.86 -10.58 -22.50
CA TYR A 185 4.43 -10.02 -23.71
C TYR A 185 3.41 -9.73 -24.83
N ALA A 186 2.17 -10.20 -24.68
CA ALA A 186 1.06 -9.94 -25.59
C ALA A 186 0.18 -8.74 -25.14
N GLU A 187 0.45 -8.16 -23.95
CA GLU A 187 -0.23 -6.96 -23.49
C GLU A 187 0.41 -5.71 -24.07
N ASP A 188 -0.43 -4.72 -24.38
CA ASP A 188 0.03 -3.38 -24.76
C ASP A 188 0.21 -2.50 -23.51
N PHE A 189 1.46 -2.24 -23.16
CA PHE A 189 1.86 -1.41 -22.05
C PHE A 189 2.26 0.03 -22.46
N SER A 190 2.08 0.41 -23.71
CA SER A 190 2.39 1.77 -24.21
C SER A 190 1.37 2.82 -23.75
N VAL A 191 0.16 2.39 -23.37
CA VAL A 191 -0.95 3.24 -22.94
C VAL A 191 -0.93 3.56 -21.44
N PRO A 192 -1.73 4.56 -20.95
CA PRO A 192 -1.94 4.77 -19.52
C PRO A 192 -2.43 3.51 -18.83
N MET A 193 -1.75 3.09 -17.77
CA MET A 193 -2.14 1.85 -17.12
C MET A 193 -1.79 1.74 -15.63
N ALA A 194 -2.46 0.78 -15.00
CA ALA A 194 -2.20 0.32 -13.66
C ALA A 194 -2.00 -1.19 -13.64
N ILE A 195 -0.99 -1.65 -12.91
CA ILE A 195 -0.71 -3.08 -12.71
C ILE A 195 -1.12 -3.47 -11.30
N VAL A 196 -1.88 -4.56 -11.16
CA VAL A 196 -2.26 -5.11 -9.86
C VAL A 196 -1.42 -6.34 -9.56
N MET A 197 -0.74 -6.32 -8.41
CA MET A 197 0.03 -7.44 -7.88
C MET A 197 -0.64 -7.98 -6.62
N GLY A 198 -0.76 -9.28 -6.49
CA GLY A 198 -1.30 -9.95 -5.30
C GLY A 198 -0.23 -10.49 -4.37
N ALA A 199 -0.62 -10.86 -3.15
CA ALA A 199 0.24 -11.57 -2.22
C ALA A 199 0.58 -12.98 -2.72
N GLU A 200 1.70 -13.53 -2.24
CA GLU A 200 2.20 -14.85 -2.66
C GLU A 200 1.28 -15.99 -2.21
N ASP A 201 0.65 -15.87 -1.06
CA ASP A 201 -0.18 -16.91 -0.43
C ASP A 201 -1.65 -16.87 -0.89
N VAL A 202 -2.27 -15.70 -0.91
CA VAL A 202 -3.70 -15.53 -1.24
C VAL A 202 -3.93 -15.03 -2.67
N GLY A 203 -2.91 -14.51 -3.33
CA GLY A 203 -3.01 -13.91 -4.64
C GLY A 203 -3.83 -12.62 -4.64
N ILE A 204 -4.56 -12.39 -5.72
CA ILE A 204 -5.43 -11.22 -5.88
C ILE A 204 -6.86 -11.57 -5.50
N SER A 205 -7.52 -10.65 -4.80
CA SER A 205 -8.91 -10.84 -4.35
C SER A 205 -9.86 -11.09 -5.51
N PRO A 206 -10.84 -12.02 -5.34
CA PRO A 206 -11.82 -12.31 -6.39
C PRO A 206 -12.63 -11.09 -6.84
N ALA A 207 -12.81 -10.12 -5.95
CA ALA A 207 -13.53 -8.88 -6.28
C ALA A 207 -12.75 -8.03 -7.29
N VAL A 208 -11.44 -7.85 -7.09
CA VAL A 208 -10.56 -7.13 -8.03
C VAL A 208 -10.45 -7.88 -9.36
N LEU A 209 -10.27 -9.22 -9.33
CA LEU A 209 -10.18 -10.04 -10.55
C LEU A 209 -11.40 -9.94 -11.49
N LYS A 210 -12.56 -9.53 -10.98
CA LYS A 210 -13.81 -9.39 -11.76
C LYS A 210 -13.94 -8.07 -12.49
N VAL A 211 -13.24 -7.03 -12.04
CA VAL A 211 -13.45 -5.65 -12.51
C VAL A 211 -12.29 -5.11 -13.36
N VAL A 212 -11.18 -5.83 -13.42
CA VAL A 212 -10.00 -5.41 -14.21
C VAL A 212 -10.21 -5.60 -15.71
N ASP A 213 -9.51 -4.82 -16.53
CA ASP A 213 -9.63 -4.86 -18.00
C ASP A 213 -8.97 -6.08 -18.61
N SER A 214 -7.82 -6.52 -18.07
CA SER A 214 -7.12 -7.70 -18.57
C SER A 214 -6.31 -8.40 -17.47
N LYS A 215 -5.85 -9.61 -17.82
CA LYS A 215 -5.05 -10.49 -16.95
C LYS A 215 -3.86 -10.97 -17.75
N ALA A 216 -2.68 -10.88 -17.17
CA ALA A 216 -1.45 -11.33 -17.82
C ALA A 216 -0.63 -12.23 -16.88
N LYS A 217 0.05 -13.23 -17.47
CA LYS A 217 0.97 -14.12 -16.74
C LYS A 217 2.38 -14.06 -17.28
N LEU A 218 3.33 -14.38 -16.41
CA LEU A 218 4.69 -14.69 -16.81
C LEU A 218 4.77 -16.13 -17.33
N PRO A 219 5.52 -16.39 -18.40
CA PRO A 219 5.75 -17.77 -18.85
C PRO A 219 6.67 -18.47 -17.87
N MET A 220 6.21 -19.55 -17.28
CA MET A 220 7.00 -20.43 -16.41
C MET A 220 7.49 -21.62 -17.22
N LYS A 221 8.80 -21.94 -17.13
CA LYS A 221 9.44 -23.05 -17.85
C LYS A 221 9.85 -24.20 -16.93
N GLY A 222 9.88 -23.95 -15.62
CA GLY A 222 10.21 -24.93 -14.59
C GLY A 222 8.96 -25.55 -13.96
N GLU A 223 9.17 -26.34 -12.90
CA GLU A 223 8.11 -26.99 -12.13
C GLU A 223 7.47 -26.04 -11.08
N ILE A 224 8.18 -24.98 -10.68
CA ILE A 224 7.66 -23.98 -9.74
C ILE A 224 6.68 -23.08 -10.46
N GLY A 225 5.46 -22.97 -9.93
CA GLY A 225 4.33 -22.31 -10.58
C GLY A 225 4.32 -20.77 -10.50
N SER A 226 5.14 -20.16 -9.66
CA SER A 226 5.16 -18.70 -9.49
C SER A 226 6.55 -18.17 -9.11
N LEU A 227 6.81 -16.90 -9.40
CA LEU A 227 7.94 -16.15 -8.88
C LEU A 227 7.57 -15.47 -7.57
N ASN A 228 8.58 -15.12 -6.77
CA ASN A 228 8.40 -14.17 -5.68
C ASN A 228 7.73 -12.88 -6.21
N VAL A 229 6.81 -12.31 -5.44
CA VAL A 229 5.98 -11.18 -5.89
C VAL A 229 6.80 -9.95 -6.28
N SER A 230 7.90 -9.65 -5.58
CA SER A 230 8.75 -8.50 -5.93
C SER A 230 9.52 -8.73 -7.23
N VAL A 231 9.91 -9.97 -7.51
CA VAL A 231 10.54 -10.37 -8.78
C VAL A 231 9.55 -10.32 -9.92
N ALA A 232 8.34 -10.89 -9.74
CA ALA A 232 7.28 -10.81 -10.73
C ALA A 232 6.92 -9.35 -11.06
N CYS A 233 6.77 -8.51 -10.03
CA CYS A 233 6.51 -7.08 -10.17
C CYS A 233 7.61 -6.39 -11.02
N ALA A 234 8.88 -6.69 -10.76
CA ALA A 234 9.99 -6.14 -11.52
C ALA A 234 9.89 -6.50 -13.02
N VAL A 235 9.56 -7.73 -13.34
CA VAL A 235 9.40 -8.16 -14.75
C VAL A 235 8.26 -7.42 -15.43
N PHE A 236 7.10 -7.27 -14.77
CA PHE A 236 5.98 -6.50 -15.30
C PHE A 236 6.35 -5.03 -15.52
N LEU A 237 6.95 -4.37 -14.55
CA LEU A 237 7.32 -2.96 -14.64
C LEU A 237 8.37 -2.72 -15.73
N TYR A 238 9.37 -3.59 -15.87
CA TYR A 238 10.39 -3.44 -16.90
C TYR A 238 9.90 -3.82 -18.31
N GLU A 239 8.84 -4.61 -18.43
CA GLU A 239 8.16 -4.77 -19.71
C GLU A 239 7.45 -3.48 -20.13
N VAL A 240 6.85 -2.72 -19.19
CA VAL A 240 6.33 -1.38 -19.45
C VAL A 240 7.46 -0.44 -19.93
N VAL A 241 8.58 -0.41 -19.21
CA VAL A 241 9.76 0.39 -19.57
C VAL A 241 10.23 0.04 -20.99
N ARG A 242 10.36 -1.26 -21.30
CA ARG A 242 10.77 -1.73 -22.64
C ARG A 242 9.82 -1.27 -23.74
N GLN A 243 8.50 -1.36 -23.54
CA GLN A 243 7.51 -0.99 -24.55
C GLN A 243 7.40 0.52 -24.73
N ARG A 244 7.63 1.31 -23.68
CA ARG A 244 7.60 2.78 -23.75
C ARG A 244 8.89 3.38 -24.30
N GLY A 245 9.91 2.59 -24.61
CA GLY A 245 11.12 3.02 -25.31
C GLY A 245 12.13 3.77 -24.45
N ASN A 246 12.10 3.59 -23.15
CA ASN A 246 13.06 4.17 -22.19
C ASN A 246 14.13 3.15 -21.80
#